data_ca1326c4591c94ebee895d0ddfdb6660
#
_entry.id   ca1326c4591c94ebee895d0ddfdb6660
#
_cell.length_a   1.000
_cell.length_b   1.000
_cell.length_c   1.000
_cell.angle_alpha   90.00
_cell.angle_beta   90.00
_cell.angle_gamma   90.00
#
_symmetry.space_group_name_H-M   'P 1'
#
loop_
_entity.id
_entity.type
_entity.pdbx_description
1 polymer ?
#
loop_
_entity_poly.entity_id
_entity_poly.type
_entity_poly.pdbx_seq_one_letter_code
_entity_poly.pdbx_strand_id
1 'polypeptide(L)'
;NLPKGTEFFLSDIHGEYEAFLHIMNNCSGVIKEKVDLIFKDTISDYDRQELCTLIYYPREKMALLDEHGKIDSDWYAMTLNQLILVAKLLSSKYTRSKVRKALPEEYAYIIDELLHAQEDEDANQVRYHKQILKTIIDLEDADEFIIALSALIKRLAVDHLHIVGDVFDRGGSADKILDLLYDYHSLDIEWGNHDILWMGAACGNDACICNVIRNNLKYNNVEILENAYGISLRQLMLFGMKTYGIEDGIEAARAAITVMLFKLEGQLILAHPEYEMGNRLMLDRLDELQDVGVDKIGRAHV
;
A
#
# COMPACT_ATOMS: atom_id res chain seq x y z
N ASN A 1 21.80 18.30 -17.06
CA ASN A 1 20.44 17.89 -16.69
C ASN A 1 20.54 16.55 -15.96
N LEU A 2 20.22 16.54 -14.68
CA LEU A 2 20.05 15.28 -13.95
C LEU A 2 18.83 14.54 -14.50
N PRO A 3 18.86 13.20 -14.58
CA PRO A 3 17.69 12.41 -14.95
C PRO A 3 16.53 12.75 -14.00
N LYS A 4 15.30 12.70 -14.52
CA LYS A 4 14.10 12.82 -13.66
C LYS A 4 14.03 11.64 -12.69
N GLY A 5 13.48 11.88 -11.51
CA GLY A 5 13.11 10.82 -10.57
C GLY A 5 12.09 9.86 -11.18
N THR A 6 11.95 8.68 -10.61
CA THR A 6 10.93 7.72 -11.00
C THR A 6 9.63 8.09 -10.30
N GLU A 7 8.61 8.42 -11.08
CA GLU A 7 7.24 8.62 -10.59
C GLU A 7 6.46 7.32 -10.76
N PHE A 8 5.65 6.96 -9.77
CA PHE A 8 4.91 5.72 -9.74
C PHE A 8 3.42 6.00 -9.54
N PHE A 9 2.56 5.42 -10.36
CA PHE A 9 1.12 5.62 -10.35
C PHE A 9 0.41 4.32 -10.01
N LEU A 10 -0.50 4.37 -9.03
CA LEU A 10 -1.34 3.24 -8.63
C LEU A 10 -2.79 3.69 -8.51
N SER A 11 -3.72 2.88 -9.00
CA SER A 11 -5.17 3.06 -8.86
C SER A 11 -5.84 1.76 -8.46
N ASP A 12 -7.11 1.84 -8.07
CA ASP A 12 -7.98 0.67 -7.82
C ASP A 12 -7.38 -0.31 -6.80
N ILE A 13 -6.82 0.21 -5.72
CA ILE A 13 -6.16 -0.59 -4.68
C ILE A 13 -7.18 -1.39 -3.86
N HIS A 14 -8.35 -0.79 -3.63
CA HIS A 14 -9.53 -1.44 -3.07
C HIS A 14 -9.28 -2.27 -1.81
N GLY A 15 -8.47 -1.77 -0.88
CA GLY A 15 -8.20 -2.45 0.40
C GLY A 15 -7.40 -3.76 0.30
N GLU A 16 -6.80 -4.06 -0.85
CA GLU A 16 -5.98 -5.26 -1.09
C GLU A 16 -4.54 -5.05 -0.58
N TYR A 17 -4.40 -5.05 0.75
CA TYR A 17 -3.15 -4.69 1.44
C TYR A 17 -1.94 -5.53 1.02
N GLU A 18 -2.07 -6.86 0.94
CA GLU A 18 -0.93 -7.74 0.64
C GLU A 18 -0.42 -7.51 -0.79
N ALA A 19 -1.33 -7.35 -1.76
CA ALA A 19 -0.96 -7.04 -3.13
C ALA A 19 -0.31 -5.65 -3.22
N PHE A 20 -0.88 -4.67 -2.54
CA PHE A 20 -0.34 -3.31 -2.47
C PHE A 20 1.06 -3.30 -1.84
N LEU A 21 1.23 -3.94 -0.67
CA LEU A 21 2.52 -4.05 0.01
C LEU A 21 3.58 -4.71 -0.87
N HIS A 22 3.20 -5.78 -1.60
CA HIS A 22 4.12 -6.42 -2.54
C HIS A 22 4.57 -5.49 -3.66
N ILE A 23 3.65 -4.74 -4.27
CA ILE A 23 3.95 -3.76 -5.32
C ILE A 23 4.86 -2.64 -4.78
N MET A 24 4.59 -2.16 -3.57
CA MET A 24 5.42 -1.14 -2.91
C MET A 24 6.83 -1.67 -2.63
N ASN A 25 6.96 -2.90 -2.15
CA ASN A 25 8.24 -3.51 -1.82
C ASN A 25 9.10 -3.79 -3.05
N ASN A 26 8.52 -4.21 -4.17
CA ASN A 26 9.26 -4.47 -5.41
C ASN A 26 9.41 -3.24 -6.31
N CYS A 27 8.81 -2.11 -5.94
CA CYS A 27 8.79 -0.86 -6.70
C CYS A 27 8.35 -1.09 -8.16
N SER A 28 7.30 -1.90 -8.37
CA SER A 28 6.78 -2.26 -9.69
C SER A 28 7.85 -2.82 -10.66
N GLY A 29 8.81 -3.57 -10.12
CA GLY A 29 9.88 -4.20 -10.90
C GLY A 29 11.11 -3.33 -11.15
N VAL A 30 11.13 -2.06 -10.73
CA VAL A 30 12.29 -1.16 -10.90
C VAL A 30 13.54 -1.74 -10.24
N ILE A 31 13.42 -2.30 -9.04
CA ILE A 31 14.56 -2.91 -8.32
C ILE A 31 15.11 -4.09 -9.11
N LYS A 32 14.25 -4.98 -9.62
CA LYS A 32 14.68 -6.11 -10.44
C LYS A 32 15.43 -5.66 -11.70
N GLU A 33 14.93 -4.64 -12.39
CA GLU A 33 15.61 -4.07 -13.55
C GLU A 33 17.02 -3.59 -13.20
N LYS A 34 17.22 -2.95 -12.04
CA LYS A 34 18.53 -2.45 -11.62
C LYS A 34 19.47 -3.59 -11.18
N VAL A 35 18.96 -4.59 -10.48
CA VAL A 35 19.70 -5.82 -10.14
C VAL A 35 20.14 -6.55 -11.41
N ASP A 36 19.25 -6.73 -12.38
CA ASP A 36 19.58 -7.36 -13.65
C ASP A 36 20.62 -6.53 -14.43
N LEU A 37 20.52 -5.21 -14.44
CA LEU A 37 21.48 -4.32 -15.11
C LEU A 37 22.91 -4.48 -14.57
N ILE A 38 23.07 -4.64 -13.24
CA ILE A 38 24.39 -4.76 -12.61
C ILE A 38 24.93 -6.18 -12.72
N PHE A 39 24.09 -7.18 -12.52
CA PHE A 39 24.53 -8.54 -12.21
C PHE A 39 24.23 -9.58 -13.29
N LYS A 40 23.60 -9.21 -14.42
CA LYS A 40 23.20 -10.17 -15.47
C LYS A 40 24.32 -11.11 -15.91
N ASP A 41 25.54 -10.58 -16.03
CA ASP A 41 26.68 -11.31 -16.55
C ASP A 41 27.59 -11.89 -15.44
N THR A 42 27.29 -11.66 -14.16
CA THR A 42 28.16 -12.00 -13.04
C THR A 42 27.59 -13.03 -12.08
N ILE A 43 26.26 -13.05 -11.89
CA ILE A 43 25.58 -14.04 -11.04
C ILE A 43 24.40 -14.67 -11.75
N SER A 44 23.97 -15.86 -11.29
CA SER A 44 22.87 -16.61 -11.88
C SER A 44 21.54 -15.86 -11.77
N ASP A 45 20.57 -16.22 -12.63
CA ASP A 45 19.21 -15.69 -12.52
C ASP A 45 18.56 -15.99 -11.17
N TYR A 46 18.81 -17.18 -10.64
CA TYR A 46 18.37 -17.58 -9.31
C TYR A 46 18.93 -16.66 -8.22
N ASP A 47 20.22 -16.38 -8.22
CA ASP A 47 20.85 -15.52 -7.20
C ASP A 47 20.37 -14.08 -7.31
N ARG A 48 20.09 -13.57 -8.53
CA ARG A 48 19.47 -12.26 -8.71
C ARG A 48 18.06 -12.19 -8.12
N GLN A 49 17.26 -13.25 -8.30
CA GLN A 49 15.92 -13.34 -7.70
C GLN A 49 15.98 -13.40 -6.17
N GLU A 50 16.95 -14.15 -5.63
CA GLU A 50 17.20 -14.21 -4.19
C GLU A 50 17.57 -12.84 -3.61
N LEU A 51 18.46 -12.11 -4.30
CA LEU A 51 18.83 -10.73 -3.92
C LEU A 51 17.64 -9.79 -3.99
N CYS A 52 16.81 -9.87 -5.03
CA CYS A 52 15.57 -9.09 -5.12
C CYS A 52 14.63 -9.40 -3.95
N THR A 53 14.43 -10.68 -3.64
CA THR A 53 13.57 -11.10 -2.53
C THR A 53 14.09 -10.57 -1.19
N LEU A 54 15.41 -10.56 -1.00
CA LEU A 54 16.03 -9.98 0.19
C LEU A 54 15.77 -8.48 0.30
N ILE A 55 15.89 -7.74 -0.81
CA ILE A 55 15.59 -6.29 -0.82
C ILE A 55 14.10 -6.03 -0.53
N TYR A 56 13.19 -6.87 -1.06
CA TYR A 56 11.75 -6.71 -0.87
C TYR A 56 11.32 -7.00 0.57
N TYR A 57 11.83 -8.09 1.15
CA TYR A 57 11.45 -8.65 2.44
C TYR A 57 12.67 -9.05 3.26
N PRO A 58 13.51 -8.08 3.70
CA PRO A 58 14.80 -8.39 4.30
C PRO A 58 14.69 -9.23 5.59
N ARG A 59 13.76 -8.89 6.49
CA ARG A 59 13.61 -9.59 7.77
C ARG A 59 13.16 -11.03 7.58
N GLU A 60 12.13 -11.25 6.77
CA GLU A 60 11.56 -12.55 6.48
C GLU A 60 12.57 -13.43 5.72
N LYS A 61 13.28 -12.85 4.77
CA LYS A 61 14.26 -13.59 3.97
C LYS A 61 15.48 -14.00 4.79
N MET A 62 15.99 -13.13 5.64
CA MET A 62 17.10 -13.46 6.53
C MET A 62 16.69 -14.53 7.54
N ALA A 63 15.53 -14.42 8.17
CA ALA A 63 15.03 -15.46 9.09
C ALA A 63 14.96 -16.83 8.42
N LEU A 64 14.45 -16.90 7.18
CA LEU A 64 14.40 -18.15 6.40
C LEU A 64 15.80 -18.70 6.06
N LEU A 65 16.75 -17.84 5.74
CA LEU A 65 18.12 -18.25 5.43
C LEU A 65 18.87 -18.74 6.67
N ASP A 66 18.65 -18.10 7.81
CA ASP A 66 19.23 -18.49 9.11
C ASP A 66 18.72 -19.86 9.57
N GLU A 67 17.41 -20.13 9.48
CA GLU A 67 16.82 -21.43 9.74
C GLU A 67 17.47 -22.57 8.92
N HIS A 68 17.96 -22.24 7.71
CA HIS A 68 18.63 -23.20 6.84
C HIS A 68 20.16 -23.23 7.00
N GLY A 69 20.72 -22.46 7.94
CA GLY A 69 22.17 -22.37 8.18
C GLY A 69 22.95 -21.81 6.99
N LYS A 70 22.36 -20.89 6.23
CA LYS A 70 22.94 -20.31 5.02
C LYS A 70 23.60 -18.94 5.26
N ILE A 71 23.52 -18.41 6.46
CA ILE A 71 24.09 -17.11 6.82
C ILE A 71 25.43 -17.35 7.53
N ASP A 72 26.49 -16.83 6.93
CA ASP A 72 27.84 -16.78 7.50
C ASP A 72 28.51 -15.44 7.16
N SER A 73 29.73 -15.22 7.64
CA SER A 73 30.46 -13.99 7.39
C SER A 73 30.74 -13.72 5.92
N ASP A 74 30.92 -14.76 5.11
CA ASP A 74 31.15 -14.61 3.67
C ASP A 74 29.86 -14.23 2.96
N TRP A 75 28.72 -14.80 3.36
CA TRP A 75 27.41 -14.42 2.87
C TRP A 75 27.10 -12.94 3.18
N TYR A 76 27.35 -12.48 4.41
CA TYR A 76 27.18 -11.08 4.75
C TYR A 76 28.06 -10.17 3.92
N ALA A 77 29.34 -10.48 3.78
CA ALA A 77 30.27 -9.67 3.00
C ALA A 77 29.86 -9.57 1.53
N MET A 78 29.43 -10.66 0.92
CA MET A 78 28.93 -10.69 -0.45
C MET A 78 27.63 -9.87 -0.59
N THR A 79 26.67 -10.12 0.27
CA THR A 79 25.34 -9.49 0.24
C THR A 79 25.44 -7.98 0.44
N LEU A 80 26.21 -7.51 1.41
CA LEU A 80 26.40 -6.08 1.66
C LEU A 80 27.05 -5.38 0.45
N ASN A 81 28.05 -6.00 -0.18
CA ASN A 81 28.64 -5.46 -1.41
C ASN A 81 27.61 -5.34 -2.54
N GLN A 82 26.77 -6.36 -2.73
CA GLN A 82 25.73 -6.35 -3.76
C GLN A 82 24.70 -5.23 -3.51
N LEU A 83 24.22 -5.09 -2.27
CA LEU A 83 23.27 -4.04 -1.89
C LEU A 83 23.86 -2.63 -2.09
N ILE A 84 25.13 -2.43 -1.75
CA ILE A 84 25.82 -1.15 -1.95
C ILE A 84 25.91 -0.81 -3.44
N LEU A 85 26.20 -1.78 -4.31
CA LEU A 85 26.23 -1.55 -5.76
C LEU A 85 24.86 -1.15 -6.30
N VAL A 86 23.78 -1.79 -5.86
CA VAL A 86 22.40 -1.41 -6.23
C VAL A 86 22.09 0.00 -5.74
N ALA A 87 22.42 0.31 -4.49
CA ALA A 87 22.21 1.64 -3.92
C ALA A 87 23.04 2.73 -4.64
N LYS A 88 24.28 2.45 -5.02
CA LYS A 88 25.13 3.33 -5.85
C LYS A 88 24.47 3.65 -7.19
N LEU A 89 24.00 2.63 -7.91
CA LEU A 89 23.34 2.82 -9.19
C LEU A 89 22.09 3.68 -9.05
N LEU A 90 21.24 3.41 -8.08
CA LEU A 90 20.03 4.18 -7.84
C LEU A 90 20.32 5.62 -7.39
N SER A 91 21.34 5.83 -6.56
CA SER A 91 21.75 7.15 -6.09
C SER A 91 22.34 8.04 -7.18
N SER A 92 22.93 7.46 -8.24
CA SER A 92 23.62 8.18 -9.31
C SER A 92 22.73 9.17 -10.07
N LYS A 93 21.43 8.96 -10.08
CA LYS A 93 20.44 9.85 -10.71
C LYS A 93 20.07 11.09 -9.86
N TYR A 94 20.52 11.14 -8.60
CA TYR A 94 20.17 12.20 -7.66
C TYR A 94 21.38 13.06 -7.29
N THR A 95 21.11 14.27 -6.77
CA THR A 95 22.14 15.08 -6.14
C THR A 95 22.53 14.48 -4.78
N ARG A 96 23.79 14.68 -4.38
CA ARG A 96 24.27 14.22 -3.05
C ARG A 96 23.38 14.72 -1.89
N SER A 97 22.91 15.95 -1.97
CA SER A 97 22.00 16.52 -0.96
C SER A 97 20.68 15.75 -0.86
N LYS A 98 20.12 15.29 -2.00
CA LYS A 98 18.88 14.51 -2.02
C LYS A 98 19.12 13.11 -1.46
N VAL A 99 20.22 12.47 -1.85
CA VAL A 99 20.59 11.14 -1.32
C VAL A 99 20.77 11.22 0.21
N ARG A 100 21.49 12.23 0.73
CA ARG A 100 21.69 12.41 2.18
C ARG A 100 20.38 12.51 2.97
N LYS A 101 19.35 13.15 2.42
CA LYS A 101 18.02 13.24 3.06
C LYS A 101 17.26 11.91 3.05
N ALA A 102 17.66 10.99 2.20
CA ALA A 102 17.05 9.65 2.10
C ALA A 102 17.76 8.61 2.97
N LEU A 103 18.99 8.92 3.46
CA LEU A 103 19.77 7.97 4.25
C LEU A 103 19.06 7.63 5.57
N PRO A 104 19.09 6.37 6.00
CA PRO A 104 18.69 5.97 7.35
C PRO A 104 19.55 6.70 8.38
N GLU A 105 18.92 7.33 9.37
CA GLU A 105 19.59 8.23 10.32
C GLU A 105 20.73 7.55 11.06
N GLU A 106 20.53 6.32 11.48
CA GLU A 106 21.46 5.49 12.25
C GLU A 106 22.75 5.17 11.48
N TYR A 107 22.65 4.92 10.17
CA TYR A 107 23.78 4.53 9.31
C TYR A 107 24.19 5.61 8.30
N ALA A 108 23.64 6.82 8.43
CA ALA A 108 23.77 7.86 7.40
C ALA A 108 25.23 8.16 7.01
N TYR A 109 26.12 8.26 7.99
CA TYR A 109 27.53 8.56 7.72
C TYR A 109 28.22 7.40 6.98
N ILE A 110 28.01 6.17 7.44
CA ILE A 110 28.65 4.98 6.88
C ILE A 110 28.15 4.74 5.44
N ILE A 111 26.86 4.87 5.22
CA ILE A 111 26.28 4.67 3.89
C ILE A 111 26.72 5.79 2.94
N ASP A 112 26.74 7.06 3.36
CA ASP A 112 27.23 8.19 2.53
C ASP A 112 28.67 7.94 2.07
N GLU A 113 29.53 7.45 2.95
CA GLU A 113 30.93 7.09 2.65
C GLU A 113 31.01 5.94 1.63
N LEU A 114 30.28 4.86 1.87
CA LEU A 114 30.27 3.69 0.99
C LEU A 114 29.67 3.98 -0.40
N LEU A 115 28.66 4.86 -0.49
CA LEU A 115 28.05 5.23 -1.76
C LEU A 115 28.97 6.12 -2.62
N HIS A 116 29.85 6.90 -2.03
CA HIS A 116 30.74 7.83 -2.74
C HIS A 116 32.14 7.26 -3.01
N ALA A 117 32.36 6.01 -2.63
CA ALA A 117 33.57 5.27 -2.98
C ALA A 117 33.72 5.20 -4.52
N GLN A 118 34.87 5.64 -5.06
CA GLN A 118 35.16 5.66 -6.51
C GLN A 118 35.90 4.39 -6.94
N GLU A 119 35.70 3.98 -8.19
CA GLU A 119 36.36 2.79 -8.75
C GLU A 119 37.89 2.95 -8.88
N ASP A 120 38.37 4.20 -9.03
CA ASP A 120 39.79 4.54 -9.12
C ASP A 120 40.43 4.86 -7.77
N GLU A 121 39.84 4.38 -6.66
CA GLU A 121 40.36 4.61 -5.33
C GLU A 121 41.75 3.98 -5.13
N ASP A 122 42.59 4.70 -4.38
CA ASP A 122 43.85 4.15 -3.84
C ASP A 122 43.57 2.84 -3.07
N ALA A 123 44.47 1.88 -3.19
CA ALA A 123 44.39 0.58 -2.49
C ALA A 123 44.08 0.69 -0.99
N ASN A 124 44.43 1.83 -0.36
CA ASN A 124 44.11 2.14 1.03
C ASN A 124 42.62 2.43 1.25
N GLN A 125 41.94 3.13 0.32
CA GLN A 125 40.49 3.42 0.42
C GLN A 125 39.68 2.14 0.22
N VAL A 126 40.02 1.30 -0.75
CA VAL A 126 39.40 -0.01 -0.94
C VAL A 126 39.54 -0.87 0.30
N ARG A 127 40.73 -0.86 0.94
CA ARG A 127 40.96 -1.57 2.20
C ARG A 127 40.15 -1.00 3.34
N TYR A 128 40.01 0.32 3.40
CA TYR A 128 39.21 1.00 4.41
C TYR A 128 37.72 0.62 4.30
N HIS A 129 37.12 0.65 3.11
CA HIS A 129 35.73 0.23 2.90
C HIS A 129 35.48 -1.23 3.26
N LYS A 130 36.42 -2.12 2.89
CA LYS A 130 36.36 -3.54 3.33
C LYS A 130 36.42 -3.68 4.86
N GLN A 131 37.22 -2.83 5.52
CA GLN A 131 37.33 -2.86 6.98
C GLN A 131 36.05 -2.36 7.66
N ILE A 132 35.36 -1.35 7.08
CA ILE A 132 34.04 -0.90 7.56
C ILE A 132 33.05 -2.07 7.55
N LEU A 133 32.90 -2.74 6.40
CA LEU A 133 31.96 -3.87 6.28
C LEU A 133 32.32 -5.02 7.23
N LYS A 134 33.62 -5.33 7.34
CA LYS A 134 34.07 -6.33 8.31
C LYS A 134 33.70 -5.94 9.74
N THR A 135 33.87 -4.69 10.11
CA THR A 135 33.53 -4.22 11.46
C THR A 135 32.03 -4.34 11.75
N ILE A 136 31.15 -4.04 10.76
CA ILE A 136 29.69 -4.21 10.90
C ILE A 136 29.35 -5.69 11.14
N ILE A 137 30.01 -6.62 10.42
CA ILE A 137 29.81 -8.06 10.57
C ILE A 137 30.33 -8.53 11.94
N ASP A 138 31.54 -8.12 12.33
CA ASP A 138 32.16 -8.49 13.58
C ASP A 138 31.41 -7.98 14.82
N LEU A 139 30.63 -6.89 14.66
CA LEU A 139 29.75 -6.32 15.71
C LEU A 139 28.33 -6.92 15.73
N GLU A 140 28.06 -7.90 14.89
CA GLU A 140 26.73 -8.54 14.74
C GLU A 140 25.61 -7.56 14.35
N ASP A 141 25.95 -6.47 13.64
CA ASP A 141 25.03 -5.41 13.21
C ASP A 141 24.65 -5.52 11.71
N ALA A 142 25.05 -6.59 11.06
CA ALA A 142 24.90 -6.78 9.62
C ALA A 142 23.41 -6.92 9.20
N ASP A 143 22.56 -7.51 10.03
CA ASP A 143 21.14 -7.68 9.74
C ASP A 143 20.41 -6.33 9.66
N GLU A 144 20.58 -5.48 10.65
CA GLU A 144 19.96 -4.14 10.66
C GLU A 144 20.56 -3.26 9.55
N PHE A 145 21.85 -3.43 9.22
CA PHE A 145 22.46 -2.72 8.10
C PHE A 145 21.91 -3.16 6.74
N ILE A 146 21.63 -4.47 6.54
CA ILE A 146 20.93 -5.00 5.34
C ILE A 146 19.52 -4.41 5.24
N ILE A 147 18.79 -4.33 6.34
CA ILE A 147 17.45 -3.75 6.39
C ILE A 147 17.50 -2.27 6.02
N ALA A 148 18.45 -1.52 6.58
CA ALA A 148 18.66 -0.11 6.28
C ALA A 148 19.01 0.15 4.81
N LEU A 149 19.91 -0.65 4.23
CA LEU A 149 20.25 -0.58 2.80
C LEU A 149 19.06 -0.94 1.91
N SER A 150 18.28 -1.97 2.27
CA SER A 150 17.08 -2.37 1.53
C SER A 150 16.02 -1.26 1.55
N ALA A 151 15.81 -0.62 2.68
CA ALA A 151 14.92 0.53 2.81
C ALA A 151 15.38 1.72 1.95
N LEU A 152 16.69 2.03 1.97
CA LEU A 152 17.27 3.06 1.12
C LEU A 152 17.09 2.76 -0.38
N ILE A 153 17.34 1.52 -0.80
CA ILE A 153 17.16 1.07 -2.19
C ILE A 153 15.71 1.30 -2.63
N LYS A 154 14.73 0.88 -1.84
CA LYS A 154 13.29 1.10 -2.12
C LYS A 154 12.98 2.60 -2.21
N ARG A 155 13.47 3.41 -1.29
CA ARG A 155 13.26 4.86 -1.27
C ARG A 155 13.88 5.59 -2.47
N LEU A 156 15.05 5.13 -2.94
CA LEU A 156 15.72 5.70 -4.12
C LEU A 156 15.16 5.15 -5.44
N ALA A 157 14.50 4.00 -5.43
CA ALA A 157 13.89 3.41 -6.62
C ALA A 157 12.69 4.22 -7.09
N VAL A 158 11.83 4.67 -6.17
CA VAL A 158 10.65 5.50 -6.44
C VAL A 158 10.80 6.85 -5.76
N ASP A 159 10.80 7.92 -6.53
CA ASP A 159 10.97 9.28 -6.05
C ASP A 159 9.65 9.89 -5.55
N HIS A 160 8.58 9.60 -6.24
CA HIS A 160 7.24 10.10 -5.94
C HIS A 160 6.17 9.07 -6.28
N LEU A 161 5.21 8.92 -5.38
CA LEU A 161 4.07 8.01 -5.54
C LEU A 161 2.80 8.82 -5.76
N HIS A 162 2.04 8.45 -6.80
CA HIS A 162 0.72 8.99 -7.09
C HIS A 162 -0.32 7.90 -6.89
N ILE A 163 -1.23 8.10 -5.94
CA ILE A 163 -2.41 7.24 -5.76
C ILE A 163 -3.57 7.91 -6.48
N VAL A 164 -4.10 7.22 -7.50
CA VAL A 164 -5.14 7.74 -8.39
C VAL A 164 -6.51 7.16 -8.02
N GLY A 165 -6.83 7.24 -6.73
CA GLY A 165 -8.12 6.89 -6.16
C GLY A 165 -8.42 5.41 -5.99
N ASP A 166 -9.61 5.17 -5.43
CA ASP A 166 -10.20 3.87 -5.12
C ASP A 166 -9.32 3.03 -4.18
N VAL A 167 -8.93 3.66 -3.06
CA VAL A 167 -8.22 2.98 -1.96
C VAL A 167 -9.18 2.09 -1.16
N PHE A 168 -10.41 2.55 -0.97
CA PHE A 168 -11.45 1.90 -0.17
C PHE A 168 -12.32 0.93 -0.94
N ASP A 169 -13.11 0.17 -0.16
CA ASP A 169 -14.08 -0.85 -0.54
C ASP A 169 -13.47 -2.07 -1.25
N ARG A 170 -14.23 -3.15 -1.32
CA ARG A 170 -13.93 -4.51 -1.82
C ARG A 170 -13.03 -5.31 -0.89
N GLY A 171 -11.74 -4.95 -0.72
CA GLY A 171 -10.84 -5.55 0.29
C GLY A 171 -11.02 -4.93 1.67
N GLY A 172 -10.57 -5.64 2.69
CA GLY A 172 -10.86 -5.31 4.10
C GLY A 172 -9.74 -4.58 4.83
N SER A 173 -8.72 -4.05 4.15
CA SER A 173 -7.53 -3.50 4.83
C SER A 173 -7.09 -2.13 4.28
N ALA A 174 -8.05 -1.28 3.90
CA ALA A 174 -7.77 0.08 3.45
C ALA A 174 -7.12 0.94 4.55
N ASP A 175 -7.44 0.69 5.82
CA ASP A 175 -6.82 1.29 7.00
C ASP A 175 -5.29 1.08 7.00
N LYS A 176 -4.84 -0.17 6.84
CA LYS A 176 -3.41 -0.51 6.78
C LYS A 176 -2.70 0.12 5.58
N ILE A 177 -3.40 0.23 4.44
CA ILE A 177 -2.87 0.91 3.25
C ILE A 177 -2.66 2.39 3.55
N LEU A 178 -3.62 3.06 4.18
CA LEU A 178 -3.50 4.47 4.55
C LEU A 178 -2.37 4.70 5.56
N ASP A 179 -2.17 3.80 6.53
CA ASP A 179 -1.05 3.89 7.48
C ASP A 179 0.30 3.83 6.75
N LEU A 180 0.46 2.91 5.78
CA LEU A 180 1.67 2.85 4.94
C LEU A 180 1.86 4.11 4.10
N LEU A 181 0.79 4.64 3.52
CA LEU A 181 0.82 5.84 2.70
C LEU A 181 1.14 7.10 3.53
N TYR A 182 0.68 7.16 4.77
CA TYR A 182 0.92 8.29 5.67
C TYR A 182 2.42 8.50 5.95
N ASP A 183 3.17 7.41 6.08
CA ASP A 183 4.60 7.43 6.33
C ASP A 183 5.44 7.47 5.05
N TYR A 184 4.80 7.48 3.87
CA TYR A 184 5.53 7.47 2.61
C TYR A 184 6.22 8.81 2.33
N HIS A 185 7.48 8.77 1.90
CA HIS A 185 8.37 9.93 1.83
C HIS A 185 7.98 11.03 0.83
N SER A 186 7.19 10.72 -0.19
CA SER A 186 6.70 11.70 -1.17
C SER A 186 5.47 11.14 -1.89
N LEU A 187 4.29 11.72 -1.64
CA LEU A 187 3.01 11.15 -2.00
C LEU A 187 2.03 12.24 -2.44
N ASP A 188 1.28 11.95 -3.50
CA ASP A 188 0.01 12.60 -3.84
C ASP A 188 -1.10 11.56 -3.81
N ILE A 189 -2.27 11.93 -3.30
CA ILE A 189 -3.47 11.10 -3.32
C ILE A 189 -4.59 11.90 -3.98
N GLU A 190 -5.15 11.36 -5.05
CA GLU A 190 -6.44 11.76 -5.58
C GLU A 190 -7.51 10.78 -5.11
N TRP A 191 -8.73 11.24 -4.94
CA TRP A 191 -9.83 10.39 -4.51
C TRP A 191 -10.59 9.79 -5.68
N GLY A 192 -10.91 8.50 -5.58
CA GLY A 192 -11.88 7.84 -6.44
C GLY A 192 -13.31 7.99 -5.92
N ASN A 193 -14.27 7.42 -6.65
CA ASN A 193 -15.68 7.48 -6.26
C ASN A 193 -15.97 6.72 -4.94
N HIS A 194 -15.22 5.68 -4.63
CA HIS A 194 -15.33 4.97 -3.36
C HIS A 194 -14.79 5.81 -2.20
N ASP A 195 -13.65 6.46 -2.39
CA ASP A 195 -13.00 7.27 -1.36
C ASP A 195 -13.86 8.48 -0.96
N ILE A 196 -14.53 9.12 -1.93
CA ILE A 196 -15.46 10.25 -1.68
C ILE A 196 -16.60 9.84 -0.74
N LEU A 197 -17.10 8.61 -0.84
CA LEU A 197 -18.14 8.11 0.07
C LEU A 197 -17.62 8.01 1.50
N TRP A 198 -16.41 7.51 1.68
CA TRP A 198 -15.76 7.44 2.98
C TRP A 198 -15.44 8.82 3.56
N MET A 199 -14.98 9.76 2.72
CA MET A 199 -14.75 11.16 3.11
C MET A 199 -16.07 11.82 3.56
N GLY A 200 -17.14 11.63 2.78
CA GLY A 200 -18.47 12.14 3.12
C GLY A 200 -19.00 11.53 4.43
N ALA A 201 -18.79 10.24 4.64
CA ALA A 201 -19.15 9.55 5.89
C ALA A 201 -18.36 10.11 7.09
N ALA A 202 -17.04 10.30 6.95
CA ALA A 202 -16.19 10.91 7.97
C ALA A 202 -16.60 12.35 8.31
N CYS A 203 -17.14 13.10 7.33
CA CYS A 203 -17.72 14.42 7.54
C CYS A 203 -19.14 14.40 8.14
N GLY A 204 -19.70 13.23 8.41
CA GLY A 204 -21.01 13.09 9.05
C GLY A 204 -22.21 13.19 8.07
N ASN A 205 -22.00 12.94 6.78
CA ASN A 205 -23.11 12.84 5.82
C ASN A 205 -23.83 11.50 5.96
N ASP A 206 -25.10 11.52 6.38
CA ASP A 206 -25.89 10.33 6.69
C ASP A 206 -26.04 9.39 5.48
N ALA A 207 -26.21 9.90 4.26
CA ALA A 207 -26.33 9.09 3.05
C ALA A 207 -24.99 8.39 2.73
N CYS A 208 -23.87 9.11 2.88
CA CYS A 208 -22.54 8.52 2.71
C CYS A 208 -22.25 7.45 3.77
N ILE A 209 -22.62 7.68 5.05
CA ILE A 209 -22.51 6.68 6.12
C ILE A 209 -23.27 5.41 5.76
N CYS A 210 -24.53 5.56 5.34
CA CYS A 210 -25.35 4.42 4.90
C CYS A 210 -24.74 3.67 3.72
N ASN A 211 -24.17 4.40 2.76
CA ASN A 211 -23.55 3.82 1.57
C ASN A 211 -22.28 3.04 1.93
N VAL A 212 -21.40 3.60 2.76
CA VAL A 212 -20.20 2.92 3.25
C VAL A 212 -20.56 1.64 3.99
N ILE A 213 -21.52 1.68 4.91
CA ILE A 213 -21.96 0.48 5.64
C ILE A 213 -22.55 -0.57 4.67
N ARG A 214 -23.40 -0.15 3.73
CA ARG A 214 -23.99 -1.03 2.72
C ARG A 214 -22.93 -1.70 1.85
N ASN A 215 -21.92 -0.97 1.41
CA ASN A 215 -20.82 -1.51 0.61
C ASN A 215 -20.02 -2.54 1.40
N ASN A 216 -19.67 -2.26 2.65
CA ASN A 216 -18.95 -3.21 3.48
C ASN A 216 -19.76 -4.49 3.78
N LEU A 217 -21.05 -4.38 4.01
CA LEU A 217 -21.94 -5.55 4.11
C LEU A 217 -22.02 -6.34 2.81
N LYS A 218 -22.02 -5.67 1.65
CA LYS A 218 -22.07 -6.31 0.32
C LYS A 218 -20.78 -7.10 0.04
N TYR A 219 -19.63 -6.58 0.41
CA TYR A 219 -18.32 -7.18 0.19
C TYR A 219 -17.86 -8.09 1.35
N ASN A 220 -18.70 -8.27 2.38
CA ASN A 220 -18.38 -9.04 3.58
C ASN A 220 -17.16 -8.52 4.34
N ASN A 221 -16.99 -7.20 4.38
CA ASN A 221 -15.87 -6.50 5.03
C ASN A 221 -16.31 -5.80 6.31
N VAL A 222 -17.17 -6.41 7.09
CA VAL A 222 -17.66 -5.83 8.37
C VAL A 222 -16.51 -5.58 9.33
N GLU A 223 -15.48 -6.41 9.28
CA GLU A 223 -14.31 -6.33 10.15
C GLU A 223 -13.58 -4.99 10.08
N ILE A 224 -13.51 -4.34 8.92
CA ILE A 224 -12.86 -3.03 8.81
C ILE A 224 -13.64 -1.98 9.62
N LEU A 225 -14.98 -2.03 9.59
CA LEU A 225 -15.81 -1.11 10.36
C LEU A 225 -15.65 -1.33 11.88
N GLU A 226 -15.63 -2.59 12.31
CA GLU A 226 -15.56 -2.94 13.73
C GLU A 226 -14.15 -2.79 14.30
N ASN A 227 -13.13 -3.34 13.63
CA ASN A 227 -11.77 -3.42 14.16
C ASN A 227 -10.96 -2.15 13.93
N ALA A 228 -11.05 -1.54 12.74
CA ALA A 228 -10.28 -0.35 12.42
C ALA A 228 -10.97 0.94 12.89
N TYR A 229 -12.30 1.01 12.78
CA TYR A 229 -13.06 2.23 13.09
C TYR A 229 -13.95 2.14 14.33
N GLY A 230 -14.04 0.99 15.00
CA GLY A 230 -14.82 0.79 16.21
C GLY A 230 -16.34 0.91 16.01
N ILE A 231 -16.83 0.72 14.79
CA ILE A 231 -18.25 0.88 14.42
C ILE A 231 -18.95 -0.48 14.50
N SER A 232 -19.73 -0.70 15.55
CA SER A 232 -20.49 -1.95 15.69
C SER A 232 -21.82 -1.91 14.94
N LEU A 233 -22.05 -2.92 14.09
CA LEU A 233 -23.29 -3.09 13.34
C LEU A 233 -24.37 -3.88 14.09
N ARG A 234 -24.10 -4.31 15.32
CA ARG A 234 -25.02 -5.16 16.11
C ARG A 234 -26.44 -4.58 16.23
N GLN A 235 -26.55 -3.28 16.48
CA GLN A 235 -27.86 -2.63 16.61
C GLN A 235 -28.62 -2.61 15.29
N LEU A 236 -27.94 -2.40 14.18
CA LEU A 236 -28.50 -2.45 12.84
C LEU A 236 -28.99 -3.86 12.49
N MET A 237 -28.21 -4.89 12.85
CA MET A 237 -28.60 -6.31 12.66
C MET A 237 -29.88 -6.62 13.44
N LEU A 238 -29.92 -6.30 14.73
CA LEU A 238 -31.09 -6.53 15.58
C LEU A 238 -32.34 -5.78 15.08
N PHE A 239 -32.18 -4.54 14.62
CA PHE A 239 -33.25 -3.75 14.04
C PHE A 239 -33.77 -4.41 12.76
N GLY A 240 -32.89 -4.81 11.85
CA GLY A 240 -33.25 -5.46 10.60
C GLY A 240 -33.99 -6.80 10.83
N MET A 241 -33.45 -7.66 11.70
CA MET A 241 -34.06 -8.93 12.08
C MET A 241 -35.48 -8.73 12.60
N LYS A 242 -35.67 -7.78 13.52
CA LYS A 242 -37.00 -7.49 14.11
C LYS A 242 -37.97 -6.90 13.07
N THR A 243 -37.50 -6.03 12.20
CA THR A 243 -38.36 -5.24 11.29
C THR A 243 -38.76 -6.06 10.05
N TYR A 244 -37.82 -6.84 9.52
CA TYR A 244 -38.02 -7.56 8.26
C TYR A 244 -38.22 -9.08 8.43
N GLY A 245 -38.09 -9.62 9.63
CA GLY A 245 -38.23 -11.05 9.90
C GLY A 245 -37.11 -11.91 9.29
N ILE A 246 -35.95 -11.31 8.99
CA ILE A 246 -34.79 -11.99 8.42
C ILE A 246 -33.96 -12.55 9.57
N GLU A 247 -33.69 -13.87 9.57
CA GLU A 247 -32.95 -14.53 10.65
C GLU A 247 -31.43 -14.25 10.60
N ASP A 248 -30.86 -14.12 9.40
CA ASP A 248 -29.45 -13.78 9.21
C ASP A 248 -29.20 -12.31 9.53
N GLY A 249 -28.31 -12.04 10.47
CA GLY A 249 -28.02 -10.67 10.95
C GLY A 249 -27.38 -9.77 9.89
N ILE A 250 -26.51 -10.31 9.05
CA ILE A 250 -25.84 -9.57 7.96
C ILE A 250 -26.85 -9.18 6.89
N GLU A 251 -27.65 -10.13 6.45
CA GLU A 251 -28.72 -9.89 5.46
C GLU A 251 -29.77 -8.92 6.01
N ALA A 252 -30.14 -9.05 7.27
CA ALA A 252 -31.06 -8.13 7.96
C ALA A 252 -30.50 -6.71 8.01
N ALA A 253 -29.23 -6.55 8.37
CA ALA A 253 -28.54 -5.26 8.36
C ALA A 253 -28.47 -4.67 6.94
N ARG A 254 -28.18 -5.49 5.93
CA ARG A 254 -28.12 -5.07 4.53
C ARG A 254 -29.46 -4.56 4.03
N ALA A 255 -30.55 -5.26 4.35
CA ALA A 255 -31.91 -4.82 4.03
C ALA A 255 -32.23 -3.48 4.72
N ALA A 256 -31.95 -3.36 6.01
CA ALA A 256 -32.24 -2.17 6.81
C ALA A 256 -31.46 -0.94 6.27
N ILE A 257 -30.16 -1.07 6.08
CA ILE A 257 -29.32 0.05 5.61
C ILE A 257 -29.66 0.47 4.19
N THR A 258 -30.07 -0.47 3.33
CA THR A 258 -30.49 -0.16 1.96
C THR A 258 -31.74 0.70 1.95
N VAL A 259 -32.74 0.38 2.79
CA VAL A 259 -33.96 1.20 2.91
C VAL A 259 -33.65 2.58 3.50
N MET A 260 -32.78 2.65 4.51
CA MET A 260 -32.33 3.92 5.09
C MET A 260 -31.66 4.81 4.01
N LEU A 261 -30.74 4.23 3.25
CA LEU A 261 -30.04 4.92 2.17
C LEU A 261 -31.00 5.52 1.15
N PHE A 262 -31.92 4.72 0.63
CA PHE A 262 -32.89 5.18 -0.37
C PHE A 262 -33.78 6.30 0.16
N LYS A 263 -34.16 6.27 1.45
CA LYS A 263 -34.94 7.36 2.05
C LYS A 263 -34.12 8.64 2.16
N LEU A 264 -32.85 8.55 2.54
CA LEU A 264 -31.96 9.71 2.67
C LEU A 264 -31.63 10.31 1.29
N GLU A 265 -31.33 9.47 0.29
CA GLU A 265 -31.14 9.92 -1.09
C GLU A 265 -32.39 10.60 -1.64
N GLY A 266 -33.57 10.03 -1.40
CA GLY A 266 -34.85 10.64 -1.80
C GLY A 266 -35.08 12.02 -1.14
N GLN A 267 -34.74 12.16 0.14
CA GLN A 267 -34.81 13.45 0.85
C GLN A 267 -33.85 14.48 0.25
N LEU A 268 -32.62 14.07 -0.09
CA LEU A 268 -31.64 14.93 -0.75
C LEU A 268 -32.14 15.41 -2.12
N ILE A 269 -32.69 14.52 -2.94
CA ILE A 269 -33.24 14.87 -4.26
C ILE A 269 -34.40 15.86 -4.14
N LEU A 270 -35.28 15.66 -3.15
CA LEU A 270 -36.40 16.59 -2.89
C LEU A 270 -35.94 17.93 -2.36
N ALA A 271 -34.88 17.97 -1.56
CA ALA A 271 -34.32 19.22 -1.02
C ALA A 271 -33.52 20.01 -2.06
N HIS A 272 -33.03 19.33 -3.13
CA HIS A 272 -32.17 19.90 -4.16
C HIS A 272 -32.72 19.66 -5.57
N PRO A 273 -33.84 20.31 -5.93
CA PRO A 273 -34.45 20.16 -7.26
C PRO A 273 -33.52 20.59 -8.40
N GLU A 274 -32.52 21.44 -8.10
CA GLU A 274 -31.47 21.86 -9.04
C GLU A 274 -30.59 20.73 -9.54
N TYR A 275 -30.58 19.54 -8.86
CA TYR A 275 -29.85 18.36 -9.32
C TYR A 275 -30.55 17.61 -10.47
N GLU A 276 -31.81 18.00 -10.77
CA GLU A 276 -32.62 17.40 -11.85
C GLU A 276 -32.73 15.85 -11.75
N MET A 277 -32.69 15.29 -10.54
CA MET A 277 -32.70 13.84 -10.28
C MET A 277 -34.09 13.29 -9.90
N GLY A 278 -35.17 14.05 -10.12
CA GLY A 278 -36.54 13.64 -9.76
C GLY A 278 -36.99 12.32 -10.40
N ASN A 279 -36.42 11.95 -11.54
CA ASN A 279 -36.68 10.66 -12.21
C ASN A 279 -36.15 9.43 -11.42
N ARG A 280 -35.34 9.63 -10.38
CA ARG A 280 -34.83 8.58 -9.49
C ARG A 280 -35.72 8.35 -8.27
N LEU A 281 -36.73 9.18 -8.04
CA LEU A 281 -37.72 9.00 -6.98
C LEU A 281 -38.75 7.94 -7.39
N MET A 282 -38.40 6.65 -7.15
CA MET A 282 -39.20 5.51 -7.63
C MET A 282 -39.81 4.66 -6.50
N LEU A 283 -39.70 5.12 -5.22
CA LEU A 283 -40.21 4.36 -4.08
C LEU A 283 -41.76 4.24 -4.07
N ASP A 284 -42.45 5.15 -4.69
CA ASP A 284 -43.92 5.14 -4.89
C ASP A 284 -44.37 4.26 -6.05
N ARG A 285 -43.44 3.74 -6.85
CA ARG A 285 -43.71 2.92 -8.04
C ARG A 285 -43.23 1.48 -7.88
N LEU A 286 -43.03 1.01 -6.65
CA LEU A 286 -42.49 -0.33 -6.34
C LEU A 286 -43.38 -1.43 -6.92
N ASP A 287 -44.73 -1.23 -6.98
CA ASP A 287 -45.66 -2.19 -7.55
C ASP A 287 -45.45 -2.39 -9.07
N GLU A 288 -44.95 -1.34 -9.77
CA GLU A 288 -44.62 -1.44 -11.20
C GLU A 288 -43.26 -2.15 -11.43
N LEU A 289 -42.43 -2.24 -10.37
CA LEU A 289 -41.10 -2.81 -10.42
C LEU A 289 -41.03 -4.25 -9.89
N GLN A 290 -42.13 -4.86 -9.50
CA GLN A 290 -42.18 -6.22 -8.93
C GLN A 290 -41.56 -7.29 -9.87
N ASP A 291 -41.59 -7.08 -11.19
CA ASP A 291 -40.96 -7.97 -12.17
C ASP A 291 -39.45 -7.69 -12.41
N VAL A 292 -38.93 -6.64 -11.83
CA VAL A 292 -37.50 -6.26 -11.92
C VAL A 292 -36.83 -6.68 -10.63
N GLY A 293 -36.13 -7.81 -10.63
CA GLY A 293 -35.46 -8.32 -9.43
C GLY A 293 -34.64 -7.24 -8.71
N VAL A 294 -34.61 -7.31 -7.37
CA VAL A 294 -33.94 -6.34 -6.47
C VAL A 294 -32.51 -5.99 -6.89
N ASP A 295 -31.82 -6.92 -7.53
CA ASP A 295 -30.46 -6.70 -8.09
C ASP A 295 -30.44 -5.69 -9.26
N LYS A 296 -31.53 -5.49 -9.98
CA LYS A 296 -31.59 -4.49 -11.06
C LYS A 296 -31.86 -3.09 -10.55
N ILE A 297 -32.56 -2.95 -9.42
CA ILE A 297 -32.80 -1.66 -8.76
C ILE A 297 -31.49 -1.10 -8.23
N GLY A 298 -30.63 -1.96 -7.64
CA GLY A 298 -29.30 -1.58 -7.14
C GLY A 298 -28.29 -1.21 -8.23
N ARG A 299 -28.44 -1.71 -9.48
CA ARG A 299 -27.53 -1.39 -10.59
C ARG A 299 -27.87 -0.09 -11.33
N ALA A 300 -29.04 0.48 -11.09
CA ALA A 300 -29.41 1.77 -11.68
C ALA A 300 -28.78 3.00 -10.94
N HIS A 301 -28.03 2.74 -9.87
CA HIS A 301 -27.42 3.78 -9.02
C HIS A 301 -25.89 3.65 -8.86
N VAL A 302 -25.22 2.97 -9.79
CA VAL A 302 -23.76 2.94 -9.84
C VAL A 302 -23.27 3.63 -11.09
#